data_b352bca321fa5dc28034deee6e2bba13
#
_entry.id   b352bca321fa5dc28034deee6e2bba13
#
_cell.length_a   1.000
_cell.length_b   1.000
_cell.length_c   1.000
_cell.angle_alpha   90.00
_cell.angle_beta   90.00
_cell.angle_gamma   90.00
#
_symmetry.space_group_name_H-M   'P 1'
#
loop_
_entity.id
_entity.type
_entity.pdbx_description
1 polymer ?
#
loop_
_entity_poly.entity_id
_entity_poly.type
_entity_poly.pdbx_seq_one_letter_code
_entity_poly.pdbx_strand_id
1 'polypeptide(L)'
;MTTVRGESRRLFVENLPTKKGQFVDETFIINKRTPRISEKEYVRIKPREKAKLNWDDKLTLEFNGDAPVCQSINIEPADPSVITVFLCGNSTVVDQDNEPWASWGQMIPHFFGTDVCIANYAESGESANTFIGAGRLKKALSQMKKGDYLFMEFGHNDQKQKGPGKGAYYSFMTSLKTFIDEARARGAHPVLVTPTQRRSFDATGHIRDTHEDYPEAMRWLATKENIPLIDLNEMTRTLYEALGTETSKRAFVHYPAGTYPGQTKAFEDNTHFNPYGAYQIAQCVIEGMKKAVPELAKHLKIDPAYNPAHPDDVNTFHWNESPFTEIEKPDGN
;
A
#
# COMPACT_ATOMS: atom_id res chain seq x y z
N MET A 1 4.72 -21.32 12.94
CA MET A 1 3.89 -20.08 12.87
C MET A 1 3.17 -20.06 11.53
N THR A 2 2.00 -19.42 11.45
CA THR A 2 1.21 -19.35 10.21
C THR A 2 0.94 -17.90 9.85
N THR A 3 1.19 -17.52 8.60
CA THR A 3 0.82 -16.24 8.02
C THR A 3 -0.31 -16.47 7.03
N VAL A 4 -1.36 -15.63 7.06
CA VAL A 4 -2.47 -15.72 6.11
C VAL A 4 -2.53 -14.45 5.27
N ARG A 5 -2.55 -14.64 3.96
CA ARG A 5 -2.71 -13.59 2.96
C ARG A 5 -3.89 -13.89 2.06
N GLY A 6 -4.38 -12.86 1.40
CA GLY A 6 -5.46 -13.01 0.46
C GLY A 6 -5.25 -12.20 -0.81
N GLU A 7 -5.86 -12.63 -1.89
CA GLU A 7 -5.72 -12.01 -3.21
C GLU A 7 -4.24 -11.93 -3.62
N SER A 8 -3.74 -10.81 -4.12
CA SER A 8 -2.30 -10.64 -4.38
C SER A 8 -1.54 -10.32 -3.09
N ARG A 9 -1.38 -11.32 -2.22
CA ARG A 9 -0.50 -11.31 -1.04
C ARG A 9 -0.83 -10.23 0.02
N ARG A 10 -2.07 -9.73 0.10
CA ARG A 10 -2.50 -8.84 1.19
C ARG A 10 -2.39 -9.55 2.54
N LEU A 11 -1.75 -8.92 3.51
CA LEU A 11 -1.48 -9.48 4.82
C LEU A 11 -2.71 -9.31 5.74
N PHE A 12 -3.24 -10.40 6.26
CA PHE A 12 -4.34 -10.39 7.24
C PHE A 12 -3.90 -10.91 8.59
N VAL A 13 -3.12 -11.98 8.60
CA VAL A 13 -2.59 -12.60 9.82
C VAL A 13 -1.10 -12.80 9.67
N GLU A 14 -0.32 -12.28 10.60
CA GLU A 14 1.13 -12.40 10.59
C GLU A 14 1.60 -13.31 11.72
N ASN A 15 2.43 -14.31 11.37
CA ASN A 15 3.18 -15.14 12.31
C ASN A 15 2.36 -15.69 13.49
N LEU A 16 1.11 -16.11 13.24
CA LEU A 16 0.23 -16.68 14.26
C LEU A 16 0.85 -17.94 14.88
N PRO A 17 1.16 -17.94 16.19
CA PRO A 17 1.69 -19.12 16.83
C PRO A 17 0.56 -20.11 17.09
N THR A 18 0.74 -21.36 16.67
CA THR A 18 -0.20 -22.46 16.95
C THR A 18 0.51 -23.59 17.70
N LYS A 19 -0.22 -24.28 18.58
CA LYS A 19 0.27 -25.42 19.34
C LYS A 19 -0.52 -26.68 18.98
N LYS A 20 0.13 -27.83 18.97
CA LYS A 20 -0.53 -29.11 18.72
C LYS A 20 -1.73 -29.31 19.68
N GLY A 21 -2.89 -29.61 19.09
CA GLY A 21 -4.13 -29.84 19.83
C GLY A 21 -4.90 -28.58 20.24
N GLN A 22 -4.46 -27.39 19.80
CA GLN A 22 -5.19 -26.14 19.96
C GLN A 22 -5.72 -25.67 18.61
N PHE A 23 -6.96 -25.17 18.64
CA PHE A 23 -7.56 -24.48 17.52
C PHE A 23 -7.51 -22.98 17.81
N VAL A 24 -7.20 -22.19 16.78
CA VAL A 24 -7.22 -20.73 16.84
C VAL A 24 -8.10 -20.26 15.71
N ASP A 25 -9.09 -19.44 16.06
CA ASP A 25 -10.00 -18.83 15.09
C ASP A 25 -9.51 -17.40 14.80
N GLU A 26 -9.30 -17.11 13.52
CA GLU A 26 -8.98 -15.76 13.04
C GLU A 26 -10.06 -15.30 12.06
N THR A 27 -10.52 -14.07 12.24
CA THR A 27 -11.51 -13.46 11.38
C THR A 27 -10.96 -12.15 10.82
N PHE A 28 -11.13 -11.95 9.51
CA PHE A 28 -10.72 -10.73 8.82
C PHE A 28 -11.68 -10.44 7.66
N ILE A 29 -11.66 -9.20 7.18
CA ILE A 29 -12.46 -8.79 6.02
C ILE A 29 -11.55 -8.63 4.81
N ILE A 30 -11.95 -9.23 3.71
CA ILE A 30 -11.23 -9.15 2.44
C ILE A 30 -12.07 -8.44 1.38
N ASN A 31 -11.47 -7.44 0.73
CA ASN A 31 -12.05 -6.81 -0.46
C ASN A 31 -11.70 -7.63 -1.68
N LYS A 32 -12.73 -8.06 -2.40
CA LYS A 32 -12.63 -8.70 -3.71
C LYS A 32 -13.14 -7.75 -4.78
N ARG A 33 -12.48 -7.68 -5.92
CA ARG A 33 -12.87 -6.80 -7.01
C ARG A 33 -12.70 -7.43 -8.39
N THR A 34 -13.54 -6.98 -9.31
CA THR A 34 -13.40 -7.27 -10.73
C THR A 34 -13.18 -5.96 -11.50
N PRO A 35 -12.72 -5.99 -12.76
CA PRO A 35 -12.55 -4.78 -13.55
C PRO A 35 -13.87 -4.05 -13.86
N ARG A 36 -15.02 -4.70 -13.71
CA ARG A 36 -16.32 -4.14 -14.05
C ARG A 36 -16.70 -2.96 -13.14
N ILE A 37 -17.01 -1.82 -13.75
CA ILE A 37 -17.51 -0.62 -13.06
C ILE A 37 -19.03 -0.58 -13.13
N SER A 38 -19.59 -0.75 -14.35
CA SER A 38 -21.02 -0.80 -14.64
C SER A 38 -21.30 -1.86 -15.70
N GLU A 39 -22.51 -1.90 -16.25
CA GLU A 39 -22.85 -2.84 -17.34
C GLU A 39 -21.98 -2.65 -18.60
N LYS A 40 -21.55 -1.40 -18.85
CA LYS A 40 -20.83 -1.02 -20.08
C LYS A 40 -19.41 -0.53 -19.85
N GLU A 41 -19.00 -0.36 -18.59
CA GLU A 41 -17.74 0.27 -18.26
C GLU A 41 -16.85 -0.64 -17.42
N TYR A 42 -15.56 -0.62 -17.75
CA TYR A 42 -14.54 -1.43 -17.10
C TYR A 42 -13.29 -0.59 -16.81
N VAL A 43 -12.58 -0.96 -15.76
CA VAL A 43 -11.22 -0.47 -15.54
C VAL A 43 -10.34 -0.92 -16.68
N ARG A 44 -9.53 -0.01 -17.21
CA ARG A 44 -8.48 -0.37 -18.16
C ARG A 44 -7.30 -0.97 -17.39
N ILE A 45 -7.35 -2.29 -17.15
CA ILE A 45 -6.26 -3.04 -16.56
C ILE A 45 -5.12 -3.21 -17.55
N LYS A 46 -3.89 -3.20 -17.07
CA LYS A 46 -2.68 -3.42 -17.86
C LYS A 46 -2.57 -4.89 -18.28
N PRO A 47 -1.86 -5.23 -19.35
CA PRO A 47 -1.69 -6.62 -19.77
C PRO A 47 -1.22 -7.55 -18.65
N ARG A 48 -0.25 -7.12 -17.85
CA ARG A 48 0.28 -7.88 -16.71
C ARG A 48 -0.73 -8.12 -15.60
N GLU A 49 -1.67 -7.20 -15.37
CA GLU A 49 -2.69 -7.34 -14.32
C GLU A 49 -3.72 -8.44 -14.64
N LYS A 50 -3.80 -8.89 -15.90
CA LYS A 50 -4.72 -9.95 -16.30
C LYS A 50 -4.41 -11.31 -15.67
N ALA A 51 -3.16 -11.51 -15.27
CA ALA A 51 -2.72 -12.72 -14.59
C ALA A 51 -2.77 -12.59 -13.05
N LYS A 52 -3.06 -11.38 -12.54
CA LYS A 52 -3.11 -11.13 -11.10
C LYS A 52 -4.37 -11.67 -10.45
N LEU A 53 -4.25 -12.12 -9.21
CA LEU A 53 -5.33 -12.71 -8.42
C LEU A 53 -6.35 -11.71 -7.89
N ASN A 54 -6.12 -10.40 -8.03
CA ASN A 54 -6.93 -9.35 -7.42
C ASN A 54 -7.92 -8.66 -8.38
N TRP A 55 -8.07 -9.13 -9.61
CA TRP A 55 -8.98 -8.58 -10.62
C TRP A 55 -9.88 -9.62 -11.26
N ASP A 56 -10.19 -10.70 -10.56
CA ASP A 56 -11.05 -11.77 -11.06
C ASP A 56 -12.31 -11.96 -10.19
N ASP A 57 -13.08 -13.02 -10.44
CA ASP A 57 -14.30 -13.36 -9.69
C ASP A 57 -14.06 -14.41 -8.60
N LYS A 58 -12.81 -14.79 -8.34
CA LYS A 58 -12.42 -15.77 -7.32
C LYS A 58 -11.99 -15.07 -6.04
N LEU A 59 -11.98 -15.78 -4.96
CA LEU A 59 -11.36 -15.40 -3.70
C LEU A 59 -10.17 -16.32 -3.46
N THR A 60 -8.98 -15.76 -3.38
CA THR A 60 -7.73 -16.48 -3.14
C THR A 60 -7.26 -16.27 -1.72
N LEU A 61 -6.93 -17.35 -1.04
CA LEU A 61 -6.27 -17.33 0.26
C LEU A 61 -4.95 -18.11 0.19
N GLU A 62 -3.96 -17.61 0.87
CA GLU A 62 -2.61 -18.15 0.94
C GLU A 62 -2.24 -18.37 2.40
N PHE A 63 -1.77 -19.56 2.74
CA PHE A 63 -1.32 -19.96 4.07
C PHE A 63 0.17 -20.28 4.01
N ASN A 64 0.99 -19.47 4.65
CA ASN A 64 2.45 -19.56 4.62
C ASN A 64 3.01 -19.93 5.99
N GLY A 65 4.17 -20.57 6.00
CA GLY A 65 4.88 -21.00 7.19
C GLY A 65 5.48 -22.40 7.00
N ASP A 66 6.23 -22.89 7.98
CA ASP A 66 6.91 -24.19 7.89
C ASP A 66 5.92 -25.37 7.76
N ALA A 67 4.78 -25.28 8.46
CA ALA A 67 3.74 -26.32 8.42
C ALA A 67 2.38 -25.69 8.73
N PRO A 68 1.84 -24.83 7.84
CA PRO A 68 0.54 -24.22 8.05
C PRO A 68 -0.56 -25.29 7.95
N VAL A 69 -1.50 -25.26 8.91
CA VAL A 69 -2.65 -26.18 8.92
C VAL A 69 -3.92 -25.34 9.02
N CYS A 70 -4.77 -25.44 8.01
CA CYS A 70 -6.13 -24.89 8.03
C CYS A 70 -7.11 -26.03 8.18
N GLN A 71 -7.97 -26.01 9.21
CA GLN A 71 -8.97 -27.03 9.44
C GLN A 71 -10.28 -26.73 8.69
N SER A 72 -10.69 -25.47 8.73
CA SER A 72 -11.94 -25.03 8.08
C SER A 72 -11.83 -23.56 7.69
N ILE A 73 -12.57 -23.18 6.66
CA ILE A 73 -12.74 -21.81 6.21
C ILE A 73 -14.24 -21.56 6.11
N ASN A 74 -14.74 -20.54 6.82
CA ASN A 74 -16.08 -20.03 6.64
C ASN A 74 -16.02 -18.69 5.91
N ILE A 75 -16.81 -18.52 4.86
CA ILE A 75 -16.86 -17.32 4.03
C ILE A 75 -18.28 -16.79 4.03
N GLU A 76 -18.44 -15.57 4.51
CA GLU A 76 -19.73 -14.89 4.59
C GLU A 76 -19.65 -13.50 3.98
N PRO A 77 -20.74 -12.95 3.43
CA PRO A 77 -20.79 -11.54 3.07
C PRO A 77 -20.52 -10.66 4.28
N ALA A 78 -19.66 -9.63 4.10
CA ALA A 78 -19.43 -8.64 5.14
C ALA A 78 -20.68 -7.80 5.42
N ASP A 79 -20.81 -7.33 6.66
CA ASP A 79 -21.88 -6.41 7.03
C ASP A 79 -21.81 -5.13 6.19
N PRO A 80 -22.91 -4.62 5.62
CA PRO A 80 -22.94 -3.38 4.86
C PRO A 80 -22.45 -2.14 5.61
N SER A 81 -22.46 -2.17 6.95
CA SER A 81 -21.96 -1.06 7.79
C SER A 81 -20.44 -0.99 7.89
N VAL A 82 -19.71 -2.04 7.49
CA VAL A 82 -18.25 -2.07 7.48
C VAL A 82 -17.69 -0.86 6.74
N ILE A 83 -16.82 -0.11 7.41
CA ILE A 83 -16.12 1.03 6.80
C ILE A 83 -15.14 0.51 5.75
N THR A 84 -15.14 1.10 4.57
CA THR A 84 -14.13 0.76 3.56
C THR A 84 -13.12 1.88 3.41
N VAL A 85 -11.84 1.52 3.52
CA VAL A 85 -10.71 2.40 3.21
C VAL A 85 -10.21 2.06 1.81
N PHE A 86 -10.51 2.91 0.86
CA PHE A 86 -10.01 2.79 -0.51
C PHE A 86 -8.61 3.37 -0.61
N LEU A 87 -7.64 2.56 -1.04
CA LEU A 87 -6.28 3.01 -1.30
C LEU A 87 -6.11 3.27 -2.79
N CYS A 88 -5.77 4.49 -3.15
CA CYS A 88 -5.44 4.91 -4.51
C CYS A 88 -3.98 5.37 -4.53
N GLY A 89 -3.20 4.83 -5.45
CA GLY A 89 -1.77 5.10 -5.48
C GLY A 89 -1.04 4.33 -6.58
N ASN A 90 0.26 4.22 -6.40
CA ASN A 90 1.18 3.61 -7.34
C ASN A 90 1.87 2.35 -6.76
N SER A 91 3.09 2.04 -7.23
CA SER A 91 3.83 0.84 -6.85
C SER A 91 4.24 0.74 -5.37
N THR A 92 4.21 1.85 -4.64
CA THR A 92 4.50 1.88 -3.19
C THR A 92 3.27 1.53 -2.34
N VAL A 93 2.08 1.47 -2.98
CA VAL A 93 0.79 1.18 -2.33
C VAL A 93 0.16 -0.12 -2.82
N VAL A 94 0.39 -0.51 -4.09
CA VAL A 94 -0.26 -1.65 -4.76
C VAL A 94 -0.01 -2.97 -4.04
N ASP A 95 -0.94 -3.92 -4.16
CA ASP A 95 -0.68 -5.31 -3.80
C ASP A 95 0.35 -5.88 -4.80
N GLN A 96 1.61 -6.02 -4.38
CA GLN A 96 2.68 -6.59 -5.20
C GLN A 96 2.48 -8.10 -5.34
N ASP A 97 2.58 -8.62 -6.56
CA ASP A 97 2.26 -10.02 -6.84
C ASP A 97 3.38 -10.98 -6.48
N ASN A 98 4.62 -10.55 -6.63
CA ASN A 98 5.78 -11.42 -6.54
C ASN A 98 6.78 -10.96 -5.48
N GLU A 99 7.36 -11.92 -4.74
CA GLU A 99 8.55 -11.68 -3.95
C GLU A 99 9.72 -11.22 -4.85
N PRO A 100 10.63 -10.37 -4.38
CA PRO A 100 10.68 -9.80 -3.04
C PRO A 100 9.96 -8.45 -2.89
N TRP A 101 9.19 -8.02 -3.87
CA TRP A 101 8.49 -6.74 -3.80
C TRP A 101 7.29 -6.78 -2.85
N ALA A 102 7.12 -5.71 -2.11
CA ALA A 102 5.99 -5.48 -1.21
C ALA A 102 5.65 -3.99 -1.15
N SER A 103 4.53 -3.64 -0.55
CA SER A 103 4.09 -2.26 -0.35
C SER A 103 3.36 -2.07 0.97
N TRP A 104 3.24 -0.84 1.43
CA TRP A 104 2.53 -0.56 2.68
C TRP A 104 1.02 -0.85 2.59
N GLY A 105 0.42 -0.62 1.41
CA GLY A 105 -1.01 -0.88 1.21
C GLY A 105 -1.35 -2.37 1.27
N GLN A 106 -0.37 -3.23 0.98
CA GLN A 106 -0.47 -4.68 1.10
C GLN A 106 -0.39 -5.16 2.56
N MET A 107 0.33 -4.41 3.42
CA MET A 107 0.54 -4.77 4.82
C MET A 107 -0.54 -4.22 5.75
N ILE A 108 -1.16 -3.09 5.41
CA ILE A 108 -2.07 -2.36 6.30
C ILE A 108 -3.32 -3.13 6.75
N PRO A 109 -3.91 -4.08 5.98
CA PRO A 109 -5.07 -4.84 6.44
C PRO A 109 -4.84 -5.59 7.75
N HIS A 110 -3.60 -6.00 8.03
CA HIS A 110 -3.22 -6.70 9.26
C HIS A 110 -3.56 -5.91 10.55
N PHE A 111 -3.52 -4.59 10.48
CA PHE A 111 -3.71 -3.72 11.64
C PHE A 111 -5.18 -3.48 11.99
N PHE A 112 -6.13 -3.80 11.12
CA PHE A 112 -7.54 -3.52 11.32
C PHE A 112 -8.35 -4.72 11.80
N GLY A 113 -9.45 -4.43 12.51
CA GLY A 113 -10.46 -5.39 12.90
C GLY A 113 -11.47 -5.69 11.78
N THR A 114 -12.55 -6.38 12.14
CA THR A 114 -13.60 -6.83 11.22
C THR A 114 -14.62 -5.75 10.86
N ASP A 115 -14.46 -4.55 11.35
CA ASP A 115 -15.31 -3.39 11.10
C ASP A 115 -14.72 -2.43 10.05
N VAL A 116 -13.48 -2.71 9.58
CA VAL A 116 -12.81 -1.96 8.51
C VAL A 116 -12.30 -2.91 7.42
N CYS A 117 -12.64 -2.61 6.19
CA CYS A 117 -12.16 -3.31 5.00
C CYS A 117 -11.16 -2.43 4.23
N ILE A 118 -9.99 -2.94 3.93
CA ILE A 118 -9.02 -2.25 3.07
C ILE A 118 -9.22 -2.68 1.62
N ALA A 119 -9.59 -1.73 0.77
CA ALA A 119 -9.79 -1.91 -0.66
C ALA A 119 -8.65 -1.26 -1.44
N ASN A 120 -7.60 -2.02 -1.72
CA ASN A 120 -6.42 -1.50 -2.40
C ASN A 120 -6.61 -1.49 -3.93
N TYR A 121 -6.86 -0.31 -4.49
CA TYR A 121 -7.04 -0.07 -5.93
C TYR A 121 -5.78 0.49 -6.62
N ALA A 122 -4.69 0.66 -5.88
CA ALA A 122 -3.43 1.15 -6.41
C ALA A 122 -2.88 0.26 -7.53
N GLU A 123 -2.04 0.84 -8.39
CA GLU A 123 -1.35 0.09 -9.44
C GLU A 123 0.00 0.71 -9.77
N SER A 124 0.99 -0.15 -9.96
CA SER A 124 2.35 0.25 -10.32
C SER A 124 2.39 1.10 -11.57
N GLY A 125 3.23 2.15 -11.56
CA GLY A 125 3.39 3.06 -12.68
C GLY A 125 2.29 4.11 -12.85
N GLU A 126 1.22 4.08 -12.04
CA GLU A 126 0.17 5.10 -12.13
C GLU A 126 0.62 6.43 -11.50
N SER A 127 0.27 7.51 -12.17
CA SER A 127 0.19 8.86 -11.66
C SER A 127 -1.26 9.21 -11.35
N ALA A 128 -1.54 10.28 -10.62
CA ALA A 128 -2.92 10.65 -10.27
C ALA A 128 -3.83 10.79 -11.51
N ASN A 129 -3.33 11.44 -12.57
CA ASN A 129 -4.12 11.62 -13.79
C ASN A 129 -4.27 10.32 -14.62
N THR A 130 -3.26 9.45 -14.67
CA THR A 130 -3.39 8.16 -15.40
C THR A 130 -4.30 7.19 -14.66
N PHE A 131 -4.30 7.21 -13.34
CA PHE A 131 -5.23 6.46 -12.50
C PHE A 131 -6.70 6.83 -12.79
N ILE A 132 -6.98 8.14 -12.89
CA ILE A 132 -8.30 8.64 -13.32
C ILE A 132 -8.60 8.15 -14.73
N GLY A 133 -7.67 8.37 -15.66
CA GLY A 133 -7.83 8.02 -17.08
C GLY A 133 -8.01 6.53 -17.34
N ALA A 134 -7.53 5.66 -16.47
CA ALA A 134 -7.74 4.22 -16.53
C ALA A 134 -9.09 3.76 -15.93
N GLY A 135 -9.89 4.69 -15.40
CA GLY A 135 -11.18 4.40 -14.76
C GLY A 135 -11.06 3.82 -13.35
N ARG A 136 -9.86 3.79 -12.75
CA ARG A 136 -9.62 3.20 -11.41
C ARG A 136 -10.30 4.02 -10.32
N LEU A 137 -10.23 5.34 -10.39
CA LEU A 137 -10.99 6.19 -9.47
C LEU A 137 -12.50 5.92 -9.60
N LYS A 138 -13.03 5.88 -10.83
CA LYS A 138 -14.45 5.58 -11.06
C LYS A 138 -14.86 4.23 -10.49
N LYS A 139 -13.98 3.22 -10.57
CA LYS A 139 -14.20 1.92 -9.94
C LYS A 139 -14.29 2.03 -8.42
N ALA A 140 -13.34 2.68 -7.75
CA ALA A 140 -13.39 2.89 -6.30
C ALA A 140 -14.68 3.61 -5.89
N LEU A 141 -15.01 4.70 -6.59
CA LEU A 141 -16.22 5.48 -6.36
C LEU A 141 -17.52 4.72 -6.58
N SER A 142 -17.54 3.70 -7.46
CA SER A 142 -18.73 2.87 -7.69
C SER A 142 -19.06 1.94 -6.52
N GLN A 143 -18.13 1.73 -5.61
CA GLN A 143 -18.28 0.89 -4.41
C GLN A 143 -18.35 1.73 -3.12
N MET A 144 -18.01 3.01 -3.21
CA MET A 144 -17.87 3.92 -2.07
C MET A 144 -19.23 4.36 -1.54
N LYS A 145 -19.38 4.34 -0.23
CA LYS A 145 -20.57 4.85 0.48
C LYS A 145 -20.19 5.95 1.47
N LYS A 146 -21.20 6.61 2.02
CA LYS A 146 -21.03 7.62 3.08
C LYS A 146 -20.31 7.01 4.29
N GLY A 147 -19.31 7.72 4.80
CA GLY A 147 -18.48 7.31 5.94
C GLY A 147 -17.24 6.49 5.57
N ASP A 148 -17.09 6.08 4.32
CA ASP A 148 -15.86 5.45 3.84
C ASP A 148 -14.71 6.45 3.75
N TYR A 149 -13.48 5.95 3.57
CA TYR A 149 -12.28 6.77 3.43
C TYR A 149 -11.63 6.54 2.07
N LEU A 150 -11.03 7.62 1.52
CA LEU A 150 -10.23 7.57 0.29
C LEU A 150 -8.82 8.07 0.59
N PHE A 151 -7.86 7.17 0.68
CA PHE A 151 -6.44 7.48 0.85
C PHE A 151 -5.77 7.60 -0.52
N MET A 152 -5.00 8.66 -0.73
CA MET A 152 -4.38 8.98 -2.02
C MET A 152 -2.88 9.21 -1.83
N GLU A 153 -2.05 8.27 -2.31
CA GLU A 153 -0.59 8.43 -2.39
C GLU A 153 -0.15 8.46 -3.86
N PHE A 154 0.24 9.62 -4.33
CA PHE A 154 0.78 9.84 -5.68
C PHE A 154 2.01 10.76 -5.59
N GLY A 155 2.68 11.00 -6.73
CA GLY A 155 3.87 11.85 -6.82
C GLY A 155 5.03 11.17 -7.55
N HIS A 156 5.34 9.92 -7.23
CA HIS A 156 6.46 9.16 -7.83
C HIS A 156 6.46 9.15 -9.37
N ASN A 157 5.30 8.98 -9.98
CA ASN A 157 5.14 8.92 -11.43
C ASN A 157 4.66 10.24 -12.02
N ASP A 158 3.97 11.05 -11.24
CA ASP A 158 3.50 12.37 -11.64
C ASP A 158 4.68 13.28 -11.99
N GLN A 159 5.74 13.26 -11.16
CA GLN A 159 6.95 14.05 -11.39
C GLN A 159 7.73 13.69 -12.67
N LYS A 160 7.50 12.48 -13.22
CA LYS A 160 8.12 12.06 -14.48
C LYS A 160 7.41 12.67 -15.69
N GLN A 161 6.20 13.19 -15.52
CA GLN A 161 5.46 13.86 -16.59
C GLN A 161 5.98 15.28 -16.79
N LYS A 162 6.52 15.56 -17.96
CA LYS A 162 7.09 16.87 -18.31
C LYS A 162 6.29 17.50 -19.45
N GLY A 163 6.43 18.81 -19.63
CA GLY A 163 5.80 19.57 -20.71
C GLY A 163 4.68 20.53 -20.24
N PRO A 164 4.03 21.24 -21.17
CA PRO A 164 3.00 22.24 -20.84
C PRO A 164 1.86 21.66 -20.01
N GLY A 165 1.44 22.35 -18.97
CA GLY A 165 0.35 21.94 -18.06
C GLY A 165 0.69 20.78 -17.13
N LYS A 166 1.93 20.29 -17.12
CA LYS A 166 2.43 19.29 -16.16
C LYS A 166 3.11 19.99 -14.97
N GLY A 167 3.19 19.28 -13.87
CA GLY A 167 3.86 19.76 -12.66
C GLY A 167 3.00 19.66 -11.42
N ALA A 168 3.64 19.85 -10.27
CA ALA A 168 3.06 19.66 -8.94
C ALA A 168 1.82 20.55 -8.72
N TYR A 169 1.93 21.84 -9.07
CA TYR A 169 0.85 22.83 -8.89
C TYR A 169 -0.12 22.97 -10.09
N TYR A 170 -0.03 22.06 -11.07
CA TYR A 170 -0.90 22.01 -12.25
C TYR A 170 -1.65 20.67 -12.32
N SER A 171 -1.23 19.79 -13.25
CA SER A 171 -1.94 18.54 -13.51
C SER A 171 -2.05 17.64 -12.28
N PHE A 172 -1.02 17.61 -11.42
CA PHE A 172 -1.01 16.80 -10.21
C PHE A 172 -2.07 17.28 -9.21
N MET A 173 -1.99 18.55 -8.80
CA MET A 173 -2.98 19.12 -7.88
C MET A 173 -4.41 19.06 -8.42
N THR A 174 -4.60 19.36 -9.71
CA THR A 174 -5.92 19.28 -10.35
C THR A 174 -6.48 17.85 -10.29
N SER A 175 -5.63 16.86 -10.52
CA SER A 175 -6.04 15.45 -10.39
C SER A 175 -6.41 15.10 -8.96
N LEU A 176 -5.58 15.44 -7.97
CA LEU A 176 -5.89 15.21 -6.55
C LEU A 176 -7.18 15.91 -6.13
N LYS A 177 -7.41 17.14 -6.61
CA LYS A 177 -8.68 17.85 -6.35
C LYS A 177 -9.88 17.08 -6.87
N THR A 178 -9.76 16.42 -8.03
CA THR A 178 -10.82 15.55 -8.56
C THR A 178 -11.12 14.38 -7.59
N PHE A 179 -10.11 13.71 -7.04
CA PHE A 179 -10.32 12.65 -6.04
C PHE A 179 -11.04 13.18 -4.81
N ILE A 180 -10.63 14.35 -4.31
CA ILE A 180 -11.21 15.00 -3.12
C ILE A 180 -12.69 15.30 -3.33
N ASP A 181 -13.03 15.97 -4.43
CA ASP A 181 -14.39 16.38 -4.72
C ASP A 181 -15.33 15.19 -4.93
N GLU A 182 -14.86 14.18 -5.65
CA GLU A 182 -15.63 12.97 -5.92
C GLU A 182 -15.88 12.13 -4.65
N ALA A 183 -14.90 12.05 -3.73
CA ALA A 183 -15.09 11.39 -2.43
C ALA A 183 -16.11 12.16 -1.58
N ARG A 184 -15.98 13.49 -1.48
CA ARG A 184 -16.91 14.35 -0.75
C ARG A 184 -18.33 14.26 -1.28
N ALA A 185 -18.51 14.23 -2.60
CA ALA A 185 -19.82 14.08 -3.23
C ALA A 185 -20.55 12.80 -2.80
N ARG A 186 -19.81 11.78 -2.32
CA ARG A 186 -20.34 10.52 -1.80
C ARG A 186 -20.45 10.49 -0.28
N GLY A 187 -20.10 11.59 0.40
CA GLY A 187 -20.05 11.65 1.85
C GLY A 187 -18.91 10.83 2.46
N ALA A 188 -17.89 10.52 1.67
CA ALA A 188 -16.68 9.86 2.12
C ALA A 188 -15.60 10.86 2.54
N HIS A 189 -14.58 10.39 3.25
CA HIS A 189 -13.52 11.18 3.84
C HIS A 189 -12.23 11.07 3.01
N PRO A 190 -11.85 12.08 2.20
CA PRO A 190 -10.58 12.09 1.49
C PRO A 190 -9.42 12.34 2.46
N VAL A 191 -8.33 11.60 2.27
CA VAL A 191 -7.08 11.70 3.05
C VAL A 191 -5.91 11.72 2.08
N LEU A 192 -5.08 12.75 2.13
CA LEU A 192 -3.84 12.80 1.36
C LEU A 192 -2.73 12.09 2.12
N VAL A 193 -1.92 11.33 1.38
CA VAL A 193 -0.71 10.67 1.88
C VAL A 193 0.44 11.12 0.99
N THR A 194 1.43 11.84 1.53
CA THR A 194 2.56 12.28 0.72
C THR A 194 3.41 11.09 0.29
N PRO A 195 4.05 11.13 -0.91
CA PRO A 195 4.84 10.01 -1.41
C PRO A 195 6.00 9.67 -0.46
N THR A 196 6.27 8.39 -0.29
CA THR A 196 7.45 7.93 0.44
C THR A 196 8.74 8.48 -0.18
N GLN A 197 9.77 8.72 0.61
CA GLN A 197 11.09 9.05 0.08
C GLN A 197 11.66 7.90 -0.75
N ARG A 198 12.54 8.22 -1.71
CA ARG A 198 13.45 7.22 -2.28
C ARG A 198 14.68 7.11 -1.39
N ARG A 199 15.30 5.94 -1.40
CA ARG A 199 16.58 5.75 -0.74
C ARG A 199 17.68 6.45 -1.54
N SER A 200 17.83 7.74 -1.30
CA SER A 200 18.85 8.60 -1.92
C SER A 200 19.53 9.43 -0.83
N PHE A 201 20.71 9.01 -0.42
CA PHE A 201 21.50 9.71 0.61
C PHE A 201 22.50 10.68 -0.01
N ASP A 202 22.77 11.77 0.69
CA ASP A 202 23.88 12.63 0.43
C ASP A 202 25.18 12.11 1.11
N ALA A 203 26.28 12.85 0.95
CA ALA A 203 27.57 12.47 1.51
C ALA A 203 27.61 12.56 3.05
N THR A 204 26.64 13.22 3.68
CA THR A 204 26.54 13.38 5.14
C THR A 204 25.58 12.40 5.79
N GLY A 205 24.94 11.54 4.99
CA GLY A 205 24.03 10.51 5.47
C GLY A 205 22.57 10.99 5.63
N HIS A 206 22.21 12.13 5.03
CA HIS A 206 20.84 12.62 5.00
C HIS A 206 20.13 12.26 3.68
N ILE A 207 18.83 12.04 3.77
CA ILE A 207 17.99 11.77 2.60
C ILE A 207 17.87 13.04 1.75
N ARG A 208 18.20 12.90 0.46
CA ARG A 208 17.94 13.92 -0.56
C ARG A 208 16.49 13.91 -0.95
N ASP A 209 15.90 15.07 -1.07
CA ASP A 209 14.58 15.18 -1.67
C ASP A 209 14.68 14.90 -3.18
N THR A 210 13.94 13.87 -3.63
CA THR A 210 13.89 13.45 -5.03
C THR A 210 12.51 13.66 -5.65
N HIS A 211 11.57 14.25 -4.90
CA HIS A 211 10.19 14.43 -5.35
C HIS A 211 9.87 15.88 -5.76
N GLU A 212 10.87 16.75 -5.85
CA GLU A 212 10.67 18.16 -6.23
C GLU A 212 9.53 18.80 -5.38
N ASP A 213 8.66 19.56 -5.99
CA ASP A 213 7.57 20.28 -5.31
C ASP A 213 6.33 19.42 -5.00
N TYR A 214 6.32 18.11 -5.34
CA TYR A 214 5.10 17.29 -5.26
C TYR A 214 4.60 17.07 -3.82
N PRO A 215 5.46 16.76 -2.83
CA PRO A 215 5.01 16.66 -1.45
C PRO A 215 4.49 18.00 -0.90
N GLU A 216 5.16 19.10 -1.25
CA GLU A 216 4.75 20.44 -0.81
C GLU A 216 3.40 20.85 -1.41
N ALA A 217 3.16 20.55 -2.67
CA ALA A 217 1.87 20.78 -3.32
C ALA A 217 0.74 20.01 -2.61
N MET A 218 1.01 18.78 -2.14
CA MET A 218 0.03 18.00 -1.35
C MET A 218 -0.23 18.62 0.01
N ARG A 219 0.79 19.09 0.74
CA ARG A 219 0.65 19.80 2.02
C ARG A 219 -0.17 21.07 1.85
N TRP A 220 0.13 21.83 0.80
CA TRP A 220 -0.63 23.03 0.46
C TRP A 220 -2.10 22.72 0.15
N LEU A 221 -2.35 21.69 -0.67
CA LEU A 221 -3.70 21.27 -1.06
C LEU A 221 -4.49 20.78 0.15
N ALA A 222 -3.89 19.98 1.03
CA ALA A 222 -4.53 19.51 2.26
C ALA A 222 -5.00 20.70 3.14
N THR A 223 -4.15 21.71 3.28
CA THR A 223 -4.46 22.93 4.04
C THR A 223 -5.59 23.70 3.37
N LYS A 224 -5.54 23.92 2.06
CA LYS A 224 -6.56 24.68 1.30
C LYS A 224 -7.91 24.00 1.27
N GLU A 225 -7.90 22.68 1.14
CA GLU A 225 -9.12 21.89 1.12
C GLU A 225 -9.61 21.51 2.53
N ASN A 226 -8.86 21.83 3.57
CA ASN A 226 -9.14 21.44 4.96
C ASN A 226 -9.45 19.92 5.06
N ILE A 227 -8.52 19.10 4.59
CA ILE A 227 -8.59 17.64 4.66
C ILE A 227 -7.38 17.07 5.40
N PRO A 228 -7.52 15.88 6.00
CA PRO A 228 -6.41 15.18 6.65
C PRO A 228 -5.24 14.92 5.70
N LEU A 229 -4.02 15.04 6.24
CA LEU A 229 -2.77 14.67 5.59
C LEU A 229 -1.96 13.74 6.47
N ILE A 230 -1.50 12.63 5.88
CA ILE A 230 -0.46 11.78 6.44
C ILE A 230 0.85 12.15 5.74
N ASP A 231 1.76 12.77 6.45
CA ASP A 231 3.05 13.20 5.88
C ASP A 231 4.07 12.06 5.86
N LEU A 232 3.80 11.08 5.00
CA LEU A 232 4.62 9.88 4.87
C LEU A 232 6.00 10.19 4.27
N ASN A 233 6.12 11.28 3.51
CA ASN A 233 7.40 11.75 2.98
C ASN A 233 8.38 12.08 4.11
N GLU A 234 7.94 12.82 5.12
CA GLU A 234 8.79 13.18 6.27
C GLU A 234 9.01 11.98 7.21
N MET A 235 7.98 11.14 7.41
CA MET A 235 8.12 9.95 8.24
C MET A 235 9.12 8.95 7.63
N THR A 236 9.13 8.78 6.31
CA THR A 236 10.09 7.88 5.64
C THR A 236 11.49 8.49 5.54
N ARG A 237 11.64 9.82 5.48
CA ARG A 237 12.92 10.48 5.69
C ARG A 237 13.52 10.07 7.03
N THR A 238 12.74 10.26 8.11
CA THR A 238 13.15 9.89 9.47
C THR A 238 13.51 8.41 9.58
N LEU A 239 12.70 7.53 9.01
CA LEU A 239 12.92 6.08 9.02
C LEU A 239 14.24 5.70 8.32
N TYR A 240 14.47 6.23 7.12
CA TYR A 240 15.66 5.83 6.35
C TYR A 240 16.94 6.41 6.95
N GLU A 241 16.90 7.62 7.49
CA GLU A 241 18.03 8.22 8.21
C GLU A 241 18.34 7.46 9.52
N ALA A 242 17.31 7.00 10.24
CA ALA A 242 17.50 6.17 11.43
C ALA A 242 18.12 4.79 11.10
N LEU A 243 17.74 4.18 9.99
CA LEU A 243 18.37 2.95 9.48
C LEU A 243 19.81 3.21 8.99
N GLY A 244 20.10 4.41 8.51
CA GLY A 244 21.40 4.77 7.94
C GLY A 244 21.62 4.23 6.52
N THR A 245 22.72 4.64 5.90
CA THR A 245 23.01 4.39 4.47
C THR A 245 23.11 2.91 4.12
N GLU A 246 23.63 2.07 4.99
CA GLU A 246 23.83 0.64 4.68
C GLU A 246 22.62 -0.21 5.10
N THR A 247 22.16 -0.07 6.34
CA THR A 247 21.06 -0.91 6.84
C THR A 247 19.75 -0.61 6.12
N SER A 248 19.52 0.62 5.65
CA SER A 248 18.33 0.97 4.88
C SER A 248 18.18 0.16 3.58
N LYS A 249 19.26 -0.36 2.99
CA LYS A 249 19.18 -1.29 1.84
C LYS A 249 18.28 -2.49 2.15
N ARG A 250 18.26 -2.93 3.42
CA ARG A 250 17.47 -4.07 3.88
C ARG A 250 15.96 -3.77 4.01
N ALA A 251 15.54 -2.53 3.82
CA ALA A 251 14.14 -2.14 3.69
C ALA A 251 13.68 -2.03 2.22
N PHE A 252 14.61 -2.15 1.29
CA PHE A 252 14.37 -2.04 -0.14
C PHE A 252 14.74 -3.35 -0.86
N VAL A 253 14.44 -3.42 -2.15
CA VAL A 253 14.76 -4.60 -2.95
C VAL A 253 16.24 -4.55 -3.38
N HIS A 254 17.10 -4.91 -2.44
CA HIS A 254 18.53 -5.06 -2.61
C HIS A 254 18.95 -6.50 -2.30
N TYR A 255 19.23 -7.29 -3.34
CA TYR A 255 19.56 -8.70 -3.20
C TYR A 255 20.68 -9.09 -4.17
N PRO A 256 21.70 -9.83 -3.75
CA PRO A 256 22.72 -10.36 -4.64
C PRO A 256 22.13 -11.19 -5.77
N ALA A 257 22.84 -11.29 -6.90
CA ALA A 257 22.45 -12.19 -7.97
C ALA A 257 22.30 -13.63 -7.46
N GLY A 258 21.30 -14.35 -7.94
CA GLY A 258 21.03 -15.74 -7.55
C GLY A 258 20.29 -15.92 -6.21
N THR A 259 19.80 -14.84 -5.58
CA THR A 259 18.97 -14.95 -4.37
C THR A 259 17.62 -15.59 -4.70
N TYR A 260 17.02 -15.21 -5.82
CA TYR A 260 15.73 -15.75 -6.28
C TYR A 260 15.91 -16.59 -7.55
N PRO A 261 15.05 -17.58 -7.80
CA PRO A 261 15.09 -18.39 -9.02
C PRO A 261 15.01 -17.50 -10.27
N GLY A 262 15.92 -17.71 -11.22
CA GLY A 262 16.01 -16.92 -12.46
C GLY A 262 16.65 -15.53 -12.32
N GLN A 263 17.01 -15.10 -11.12
CA GLN A 263 17.69 -13.83 -10.89
C GLN A 263 19.16 -13.91 -11.30
N THR A 264 19.48 -13.38 -12.48
CA THR A 264 20.85 -13.39 -13.04
C THR A 264 21.70 -12.18 -12.65
N LYS A 265 21.06 -11.10 -12.14
CA LYS A 265 21.73 -9.86 -11.73
C LYS A 265 21.30 -9.47 -10.31
N ALA A 266 22.15 -8.70 -9.63
CA ALA A 266 21.77 -8.12 -8.35
C ALA A 266 20.56 -7.17 -8.52
N PHE A 267 19.69 -7.14 -7.53
CA PHE A 267 18.69 -6.09 -7.39
C PHE A 267 19.27 -4.94 -6.57
N GLU A 268 19.07 -3.71 -7.06
CA GLU A 268 19.54 -2.48 -6.42
C GLU A 268 18.48 -1.39 -6.53
N ASP A 269 17.24 -1.74 -6.16
CA ASP A 269 16.09 -0.86 -6.26
C ASP A 269 15.99 0.05 -5.03
N ASN A 270 16.12 1.35 -5.23
CA ASN A 270 16.07 2.38 -4.19
C ASN A 270 14.68 3.03 -4.07
N THR A 271 13.68 2.49 -4.72
CA THR A 271 12.30 3.01 -4.73
C THR A 271 11.32 2.02 -4.13
N HIS A 272 11.44 0.73 -4.49
CA HIS A 272 10.48 -0.29 -4.08
C HIS A 272 10.98 -1.07 -2.86
N PHE A 273 10.03 -1.44 -2.01
CA PHE A 273 10.28 -2.08 -0.72
C PHE A 273 10.24 -3.61 -0.85
N ASN A 274 10.98 -4.24 0.03
CA ASN A 274 10.77 -5.64 0.39
C ASN A 274 9.74 -5.73 1.56
N PRO A 275 9.36 -6.93 2.01
CA PRO A 275 8.39 -7.11 3.09
C PRO A 275 8.71 -6.34 4.37
N TYR A 276 9.98 -6.32 4.81
CA TYR A 276 10.37 -5.55 6.00
C TYR A 276 10.12 -4.05 5.81
N GLY A 277 10.61 -3.47 4.71
CA GLY A 277 10.40 -2.05 4.44
C GLY A 277 8.93 -1.68 4.31
N ALA A 278 8.17 -2.49 3.59
CA ALA A 278 6.72 -2.30 3.43
C ALA A 278 5.98 -2.33 4.76
N TYR A 279 6.36 -3.21 5.68
CA TYR A 279 5.78 -3.33 7.02
C TYR A 279 6.11 -2.10 7.87
N GLN A 280 7.39 -1.66 7.88
CA GLN A 280 7.80 -0.44 8.61
C GLN A 280 7.04 0.80 8.11
N ILE A 281 6.82 0.91 6.80
CA ILE A 281 6.07 2.03 6.22
C ILE A 281 4.58 1.91 6.53
N ALA A 282 4.00 0.72 6.56
CA ALA A 282 2.63 0.52 7.01
C ALA A 282 2.44 1.01 8.45
N GLN A 283 3.38 0.74 9.34
CA GLN A 283 3.37 1.27 10.71
C GLN A 283 3.48 2.81 10.72
N CYS A 284 4.29 3.42 9.85
CA CYS A 284 4.29 4.88 9.67
C CYS A 284 2.91 5.41 9.28
N VAL A 285 2.24 4.74 8.31
CA VAL A 285 0.89 5.14 7.88
C VAL A 285 -0.10 5.04 9.04
N ILE A 286 -0.06 3.99 9.86
CA ILE A 286 -0.90 3.85 11.06
C ILE A 286 -0.64 5.00 12.05
N GLU A 287 0.60 5.33 12.34
CA GLU A 287 0.93 6.46 13.24
C GLU A 287 0.48 7.81 12.68
N GLY A 288 0.65 8.02 11.38
CA GLY A 288 0.13 9.21 10.70
C GLY A 288 -1.40 9.28 10.74
N MET A 289 -2.07 8.15 10.53
CA MET A 289 -3.51 8.00 10.60
C MET A 289 -4.06 8.32 12.00
N LYS A 290 -3.42 7.85 13.07
CA LYS A 290 -3.81 8.15 14.46
C LYS A 290 -3.88 9.65 14.72
N LYS A 291 -3.00 10.43 14.07
CA LYS A 291 -2.97 11.90 14.19
C LYS A 291 -3.96 12.58 13.25
N ALA A 292 -4.02 12.14 12.00
CA ALA A 292 -4.77 12.82 10.95
C ALA A 292 -6.26 12.43 10.91
N VAL A 293 -6.58 11.18 11.22
CA VAL A 293 -7.96 10.62 11.17
C VAL A 293 -8.24 9.74 12.41
N PRO A 294 -8.26 10.32 13.63
CA PRO A 294 -8.38 9.58 14.87
C PRO A 294 -9.67 8.74 14.97
N GLU A 295 -10.73 9.12 14.27
CA GLU A 295 -11.97 8.33 14.25
C GLU A 295 -11.75 6.97 13.57
N LEU A 296 -11.00 6.92 12.46
CA LEU A 296 -10.64 5.65 11.82
C LEU A 296 -9.67 4.83 12.69
N ALA A 297 -8.78 5.51 13.40
CA ALA A 297 -7.81 4.84 14.27
C ALA A 297 -8.43 4.06 15.43
N LYS A 298 -9.68 4.37 15.83
CA LYS A 298 -10.43 3.62 16.86
C LYS A 298 -10.73 2.17 16.45
N HIS A 299 -10.65 1.86 15.16
CA HIS A 299 -10.91 0.55 14.58
C HIS A 299 -9.66 -0.32 14.43
N LEU A 300 -8.52 0.11 14.96
CA LEU A 300 -7.30 -0.70 14.97
C LEU A 300 -7.46 -1.91 15.89
N LYS A 301 -7.24 -3.11 15.35
CA LYS A 301 -7.07 -4.36 16.10
C LYS A 301 -5.67 -4.40 16.74
N ILE A 302 -4.68 -3.88 16.01
CA ILE A 302 -3.28 -3.82 16.43
C ILE A 302 -2.82 -2.38 16.37
N ASP A 303 -2.41 -1.82 17.51
CA ASP A 303 -1.72 -0.54 17.58
C ASP A 303 -0.21 -0.81 17.72
N PRO A 304 0.60 -0.52 16.67
CA PRO A 304 2.02 -0.80 16.71
C PRO A 304 2.79 0.09 17.70
N ALA A 305 2.23 1.24 18.12
CA ALA A 305 2.94 2.25 18.91
C ALA A 305 4.32 2.59 18.31
N TYR A 306 4.37 2.75 16.99
CA TYR A 306 5.58 2.82 16.20
C TYR A 306 6.21 4.22 16.17
N ASN A 307 7.54 4.26 16.15
CA ASN A 307 8.30 5.49 15.95
C ASN A 307 9.33 5.30 14.83
N PRO A 308 9.21 6.01 13.68
CA PRO A 308 10.15 5.87 12.57
C PRO A 308 11.61 6.23 12.91
N ALA A 309 11.85 6.99 13.99
CA ALA A 309 13.22 7.25 14.50
C ALA A 309 13.83 6.01 15.22
N HIS A 310 13.04 5.03 15.53
CA HIS A 310 13.44 3.77 16.19
C HIS A 310 12.78 2.59 15.49
N PRO A 311 13.18 2.27 14.24
CA PRO A 311 12.61 1.17 13.47
C PRO A 311 12.84 -0.18 14.16
N ASP A 312 11.97 -1.13 13.87
CA ASP A 312 12.14 -2.50 14.35
C ASP A 312 13.46 -3.09 13.84
N ASP A 313 14.11 -3.94 14.64
CA ASP A 313 15.34 -4.59 14.23
C ASP A 313 15.07 -5.55 13.05
N VAL A 314 15.65 -5.25 11.91
CA VAL A 314 15.51 -6.07 10.70
C VAL A 314 15.97 -7.52 10.89
N ASN A 315 16.83 -7.80 11.87
CA ASN A 315 17.30 -9.16 12.16
C ASN A 315 16.26 -9.99 12.92
N THR A 316 15.29 -9.35 13.55
CA THR A 316 14.18 -10.01 14.27
C THR A 316 12.91 -10.09 13.44
N PHE A 317 12.85 -9.41 12.30
CA PHE A 317 11.70 -9.45 11.41
C PHE A 317 11.61 -10.81 10.72
N HIS A 318 10.53 -11.53 10.99
CA HIS A 318 10.28 -12.83 10.40
C HIS A 318 9.20 -12.73 9.32
N TRP A 319 9.53 -13.14 8.11
CA TRP A 319 8.60 -13.14 6.98
C TRP A 319 8.49 -14.54 6.39
N ASN A 320 7.28 -15.08 6.35
CA ASN A 320 7.00 -16.31 5.63
C ASN A 320 6.77 -15.96 4.15
N GLU A 321 7.75 -16.25 3.29
CA GLU A 321 7.66 -15.92 1.87
C GLU A 321 6.48 -16.62 1.19
N SER A 322 5.87 -15.93 0.22
CA SER A 322 4.92 -16.54 -0.70
C SER A 322 5.65 -17.47 -1.66
N PRO A 323 4.97 -18.50 -2.22
CA PRO A 323 5.54 -19.32 -3.28
C PRO A 323 6.04 -18.44 -4.42
N PHE A 324 7.32 -18.63 -4.78
CA PHE A 324 7.92 -17.88 -5.87
C PHE A 324 7.30 -18.31 -7.20
N THR A 325 6.90 -17.34 -8.01
CA THR A 325 6.38 -17.58 -9.36
C THR A 325 7.36 -17.14 -10.43
N GLU A 326 7.67 -15.85 -10.48
CA GLU A 326 8.60 -15.25 -11.44
C GLU A 326 9.13 -13.91 -10.92
N ILE A 327 10.23 -13.44 -11.52
CA ILE A 327 10.75 -12.09 -11.25
C ILE A 327 10.05 -11.11 -12.19
N GLU A 328 9.22 -10.25 -11.63
CA GLU A 328 8.62 -9.14 -12.36
C GLU A 328 8.82 -7.84 -11.58
N LYS A 329 9.64 -6.94 -12.13
CA LYS A 329 9.87 -5.64 -11.51
C LYS A 329 8.64 -4.75 -11.65
N PRO A 330 8.21 -4.05 -10.58
CA PRO A 330 7.11 -3.08 -10.67
C PRO A 330 7.38 -1.98 -11.70
N ASP A 331 6.34 -1.56 -12.43
CA ASP A 331 6.42 -0.39 -13.31
C ASP A 331 6.75 0.88 -12.54
N GLY A 332 7.37 1.83 -13.20
CA GLY A 332 7.56 3.17 -12.66
C GLY A 332 8.97 3.51 -12.19
N ASN A 333 9.93 2.67 -12.51
CA ASN A 333 11.36 2.98 -12.33
C ASN A 333 12.09 3.21 -13.65
#